data_eb5f1d1e56d9f76f2b53f839a653e1d9
#
_entry.id   eb5f1d1e56d9f76f2b53f839a653e1d9
#
_cell.length_a   1.000
_cell.length_b   1.000
_cell.length_c   1.000
_cell.angle_alpha   90.00
_cell.angle_beta   90.00
_cell.angle_gamma   90.00
#
_symmetry.space_group_name_H-M   'P 1'
#
loop_
_entity.id
_entity.type
_entity.pdbx_description
1 polymer ?
#
loop_
_entity_poly.entity_id
_entity_poly.type
_entity_poly.pdbx_seq_one_letter_code
_entity_poly.pdbx_strand_id
1 'polypeptide(L)'
;SGSTGAPKPMQAEKRRMAQSARRTCAFLGLRPGDSALLAMPLRYIAGKMVVVRALVQGLNLVAVEPSSSPLREVGTPLDFAALTPMQAYESLRDPVCAERLRNVRHLLLGGGAVTGSLAEALRNFPNAVWSSYAMTETLSHIALRKVNGQDATDWYTPMPGVSVHLSEKGTLVIDAP
;
A
#
# COMPACT_ATOMS: atom_id res chain seq x y z
N SER A 1 -6.96 5.24 14.75
CA SER A 1 -5.66 5.92 14.82
C SER A 1 -5.15 5.90 16.25
N GLY A 2 -3.92 5.54 16.50
CA GLY A 2 -3.41 5.37 17.87
C GLY A 2 -1.98 4.88 17.97
N SER A 3 -1.04 5.46 17.21
CA SER A 3 0.38 5.17 17.38
C SER A 3 0.98 5.78 18.65
N THR A 4 0.30 6.77 19.29
CA THR A 4 0.81 7.53 20.42
C THR A 4 -0.12 7.56 21.64
N GLY A 5 -1.14 6.70 21.69
CA GLY A 5 -2.10 6.68 22.80
C GLY A 5 -3.25 5.71 22.57
N ALA A 6 -4.32 5.82 23.36
CA ALA A 6 -5.50 5.00 23.19
C ALA A 6 -6.12 5.22 21.79
N PRO A 7 -6.47 4.15 21.05
CA PRO A 7 -7.07 4.26 19.73
C PRO A 7 -8.35 5.10 19.75
N LYS A 8 -8.42 6.11 18.89
CA LYS A 8 -9.62 6.93 18.73
C LYS A 8 -10.39 6.47 17.48
N PRO A 9 -11.71 6.22 17.58
CA PRO A 9 -12.52 5.95 16.41
C PRO A 9 -12.57 7.18 15.50
N MET A 10 -12.45 6.94 14.20
CA MET A 10 -12.58 7.98 13.17
C MET A 10 -13.70 7.61 12.23
N GLN A 11 -14.53 8.57 11.90
CA GLN A 11 -15.54 8.43 10.86
C GLN A 11 -14.92 8.80 9.51
N ALA A 12 -15.24 8.01 8.50
CA ALA A 12 -14.79 8.24 7.12
C ALA A 12 -16.00 8.20 6.18
N GLU A 13 -16.10 9.18 5.30
CA GLU A 13 -17.13 9.19 4.27
C GLU A 13 -16.83 8.09 3.23
N LYS A 14 -17.81 7.25 2.96
CA LYS A 14 -17.69 6.19 1.94
C LYS A 14 -17.31 6.73 0.56
N ARG A 15 -17.82 7.93 0.22
CA ARG A 15 -17.49 8.61 -1.04
C ARG A 15 -15.99 8.91 -1.14
N ARG A 16 -15.38 9.45 -0.09
CA ARG A 16 -13.93 9.74 -0.06
C ARG A 16 -13.10 8.46 -0.12
N MET A 17 -13.53 7.40 0.57
CA MET A 17 -12.87 6.10 0.45
C MET A 17 -12.90 5.58 -0.99
N ALA A 18 -14.05 5.66 -1.66
CA ALA A 18 -14.18 5.25 -3.05
C ALA A 18 -13.33 6.11 -4.02
N GLN A 19 -13.27 7.43 -3.81
CA GLN A 19 -12.42 8.33 -4.60
C GLN A 19 -10.94 7.99 -4.44
N SER A 20 -10.47 7.78 -3.20
CA SER A 20 -9.09 7.35 -2.92
C SER A 20 -8.78 6.00 -3.55
N ALA A 21 -9.72 5.05 -3.52
CA ALA A 21 -9.58 3.75 -4.16
C ALA A 21 -9.42 3.87 -5.68
N ARG A 22 -10.29 4.65 -6.35
CA ARG A 22 -10.21 4.90 -7.81
C ARG A 22 -8.89 5.54 -8.20
N ARG A 23 -8.42 6.52 -7.42
CA ARG A 23 -7.13 7.21 -7.65
C ARG A 23 -5.97 6.22 -7.62
N THR A 24 -5.93 5.35 -6.62
CA THR A 24 -4.90 4.29 -6.54
C THR A 24 -4.97 3.33 -7.72
N CYS A 25 -6.15 2.84 -8.04
CA CYS A 25 -6.34 1.89 -9.14
C CYS A 25 -5.94 2.50 -10.49
N ALA A 26 -6.33 3.77 -10.73
CA ALA A 26 -5.94 4.49 -11.94
C ALA A 26 -4.43 4.71 -12.02
N PHE A 27 -3.79 5.13 -10.92
CA PHE A 27 -2.33 5.35 -10.86
C PHE A 27 -1.55 4.06 -11.15
N LEU A 28 -1.99 2.93 -10.60
CA LEU A 28 -1.34 1.63 -10.80
C LEU A 28 -1.81 0.91 -12.08
N GLY A 29 -2.77 1.46 -12.81
CA GLY A 29 -3.32 0.83 -14.01
C GLY A 29 -4.04 -0.49 -13.74
N LEU A 30 -4.65 -0.65 -12.55
CA LEU A 30 -5.43 -1.83 -12.19
C LEU A 30 -6.74 -1.86 -12.98
N ARG A 31 -7.12 -3.05 -13.45
CA ARG A 31 -8.29 -3.28 -14.30
C ARG A 31 -9.27 -4.23 -13.62
N PRO A 32 -10.55 -4.21 -14.01
CA PRO A 32 -11.51 -5.23 -13.58
C PRO A 32 -10.98 -6.64 -13.87
N GLY A 33 -11.10 -7.54 -12.90
CA GLY A 33 -10.57 -8.90 -12.98
C GLY A 33 -9.13 -9.09 -12.50
N ASP A 34 -8.35 -8.00 -12.32
CA ASP A 34 -7.02 -8.08 -11.69
C ASP A 34 -7.14 -8.62 -10.25
N SER A 35 -6.16 -9.39 -9.80
CA SER A 35 -6.12 -9.98 -8.46
C SER A 35 -5.52 -9.02 -7.42
N ALA A 36 -6.15 -8.95 -6.24
CA ALA A 36 -5.70 -8.11 -5.13
C ALA A 36 -5.61 -8.91 -3.83
N LEU A 37 -4.46 -8.90 -3.16
CA LEU A 37 -4.25 -9.60 -1.90
C LEU A 37 -4.79 -8.81 -0.71
N LEU A 38 -5.66 -9.44 0.08
CA LEU A 38 -6.06 -8.98 1.41
C LEU A 38 -5.31 -9.82 2.47
N ALA A 39 -4.26 -9.26 3.02
CA ALA A 39 -3.39 -9.88 4.04
C ALA A 39 -3.32 -9.06 5.34
N MET A 40 -4.20 -8.08 5.49
CA MET A 40 -4.25 -7.19 6.65
C MET A 40 -5.62 -7.23 7.31
N PRO A 41 -5.68 -7.14 8.68
CA PRO A 41 -6.94 -7.16 9.39
C PRO A 41 -7.88 -6.00 8.98
N LEU A 42 -9.17 -6.29 8.81
CA LEU A 42 -10.19 -5.28 8.45
C LEU A 42 -10.46 -4.25 9.56
N ARG A 43 -9.98 -4.47 10.78
CA ARG A 43 -10.05 -3.43 11.84
C ARG A 43 -9.20 -2.20 11.53
N TYR A 44 -8.17 -2.34 10.68
CA TYR A 44 -7.31 -1.25 10.23
C TYR A 44 -7.76 -0.69 8.89
N ILE A 45 -7.52 0.60 8.68
CA ILE A 45 -7.89 1.29 7.44
C ILE A 45 -7.19 0.68 6.21
N ALA A 46 -5.97 0.19 6.38
CA ALA A 46 -5.21 -0.44 5.29
C ALA A 46 -5.94 -1.66 4.71
N GLY A 47 -6.40 -2.60 5.56
CA GLY A 47 -7.20 -3.75 5.12
C GLY A 47 -8.52 -3.34 4.51
N LYS A 48 -9.24 -2.39 5.14
CA LYS A 48 -10.50 -1.86 4.58
C LYS A 48 -10.30 -1.29 3.19
N MET A 49 -9.21 -0.54 2.95
CA MET A 49 -8.96 0.08 1.65
C MET A 49 -8.58 -0.92 0.55
N VAL A 50 -8.04 -2.10 0.88
CA VAL A 50 -7.90 -3.18 -0.12
C VAL A 50 -9.28 -3.65 -0.59
N VAL A 51 -10.20 -3.91 0.34
CA VAL A 51 -11.58 -4.31 0.00
C VAL A 51 -12.30 -3.22 -0.80
N VAL A 52 -12.16 -1.95 -0.40
CA VAL A 52 -12.79 -0.83 -1.13
C VAL A 52 -12.24 -0.73 -2.56
N ARG A 53 -10.93 -0.93 -2.77
CA ARG A 53 -10.35 -0.98 -4.13
C ARG A 53 -10.92 -2.13 -4.95
N ALA A 54 -11.02 -3.31 -4.35
CA ALA A 54 -11.60 -4.47 -5.03
C ALA A 54 -13.06 -4.22 -5.46
N LEU A 55 -13.88 -3.69 -4.56
CA LEU A 55 -15.29 -3.38 -4.85
C LEU A 55 -15.45 -2.29 -5.92
N VAL A 56 -14.65 -1.22 -5.84
CA VAL A 56 -14.77 -0.06 -6.73
C VAL A 56 -14.25 -0.35 -8.13
N GLN A 57 -13.20 -1.17 -8.24
CA GLN A 57 -12.53 -1.48 -9.51
C GLN A 57 -12.93 -2.83 -10.10
N GLY A 58 -13.67 -3.65 -9.35
CA GLY A 58 -14.03 -5.01 -9.80
C GLY A 58 -12.83 -5.96 -9.78
N LEU A 59 -11.98 -5.87 -8.72
CA LEU A 59 -10.82 -6.75 -8.59
C LEU A 59 -11.23 -8.09 -7.96
N ASN A 60 -10.52 -9.14 -8.31
CA ASN A 60 -10.63 -10.44 -7.67
C ASN A 60 -9.87 -10.42 -6.34
N LEU A 61 -10.59 -10.46 -5.23
CA LEU A 61 -9.98 -10.41 -3.90
C LEU A 61 -9.49 -11.79 -3.48
N VAL A 62 -8.18 -11.92 -3.27
CA VAL A 62 -7.53 -13.08 -2.68
C VAL A 62 -7.31 -12.78 -1.20
N ALA A 63 -8.09 -13.42 -0.32
CA ALA A 63 -8.02 -13.21 1.11
C ALA A 63 -7.24 -14.34 1.78
N VAL A 64 -6.30 -13.97 2.64
CA VAL A 64 -5.53 -14.88 3.49
C VAL A 64 -5.57 -14.39 4.93
N GLU A 65 -5.29 -15.30 5.86
CA GLU A 65 -5.18 -14.90 7.26
C GLU A 65 -4.03 -13.90 7.47
N PRO A 66 -4.26 -12.82 8.22
CA PRO A 66 -3.22 -11.87 8.54
C PRO A 66 -2.07 -12.51 9.31
N SER A 67 -0.89 -12.51 8.71
CA SER A 67 0.32 -13.10 9.28
C SER A 67 1.56 -12.27 8.91
N SER A 68 2.72 -12.61 9.44
CA SER A 68 4.00 -12.02 9.06
C SER A 68 4.47 -12.48 7.68
N SER A 69 4.00 -13.63 7.18
CA SER A 69 4.36 -14.21 5.88
C SER A 69 3.11 -14.60 5.08
N PRO A 70 2.24 -13.65 4.72
CA PRO A 70 0.94 -13.94 4.10
C PRO A 70 1.07 -14.58 2.71
N LEU A 71 2.17 -14.37 2.02
CA LEU A 71 2.40 -14.94 0.70
C LEU A 71 2.57 -16.47 0.72
N ARG A 72 2.79 -17.10 1.88
CA ARG A 72 2.89 -18.56 2.00
C ARG A 72 1.61 -19.28 1.58
N GLU A 73 0.45 -18.65 1.77
CA GLU A 73 -0.86 -19.21 1.44
C GLU A 73 -1.36 -18.86 0.04
N VAL A 74 -0.60 -18.02 -0.70
CA VAL A 74 -1.01 -17.55 -2.02
C VAL A 74 -0.51 -18.52 -3.09
N GLY A 75 -1.43 -19.15 -3.81
CA GLY A 75 -1.12 -20.13 -4.86
C GLY A 75 -1.10 -19.58 -6.29
N THR A 76 -1.45 -18.32 -6.50
CA THR A 76 -1.59 -17.69 -7.82
C THR A 76 -0.79 -16.40 -7.92
N PRO A 77 -0.35 -15.98 -9.11
CA PRO A 77 0.20 -14.65 -9.33
C PRO A 77 -0.77 -13.56 -8.90
N LEU A 78 -0.24 -12.47 -8.37
CA LEU A 78 -1.02 -11.32 -7.89
C LEU A 78 -0.72 -10.08 -8.73
N ASP A 79 -1.78 -9.36 -9.10
CA ASP A 79 -1.62 -8.05 -9.75
C ASP A 79 -1.34 -6.94 -8.75
N PHE A 80 -1.90 -7.03 -7.56
CA PHE A 80 -1.73 -6.03 -6.50
C PHE A 80 -1.60 -6.68 -5.12
N ALA A 81 -0.61 -6.28 -4.37
CA ALA A 81 -0.50 -6.58 -2.95
C ALA A 81 -0.10 -5.33 -2.16
N ALA A 82 -0.83 -5.06 -1.07
CA ALA A 82 -0.46 -4.06 -0.08
C ALA A 82 0.03 -4.80 1.17
N LEU A 83 1.31 -4.60 1.52
CA LEU A 83 1.98 -5.26 2.65
C LEU A 83 2.65 -4.22 3.55
N THR A 84 2.91 -4.61 4.79
CA THR A 84 3.82 -3.85 5.64
C THR A 84 5.28 -4.15 5.29
N PRO A 85 6.23 -3.25 5.59
CA PRO A 85 7.66 -3.54 5.44
C PRO A 85 8.10 -4.82 6.16
N MET A 86 7.52 -5.10 7.33
CA MET A 86 7.77 -6.33 8.08
C MET A 86 7.31 -7.58 7.30
N GLN A 87 6.12 -7.56 6.72
CA GLN A 87 5.62 -8.68 5.91
C GLN A 87 6.49 -8.92 4.67
N ALA A 88 6.95 -7.86 4.02
CA ALA A 88 7.88 -7.97 2.89
C ALA A 88 9.23 -8.55 3.34
N TYR A 89 9.78 -8.05 4.45
CA TYR A 89 11.03 -8.55 5.02
C TYR A 89 10.95 -10.04 5.37
N GLU A 90 9.91 -10.47 6.08
CA GLU A 90 9.71 -11.89 6.43
C GLU A 90 9.48 -12.76 5.18
N SER A 91 8.79 -12.23 4.17
CA SER A 91 8.62 -12.94 2.89
C SER A 91 9.95 -13.16 2.16
N LEU A 92 10.90 -12.26 2.27
CA LEU A 92 12.24 -12.42 1.65
C LEU A 92 13.08 -13.53 2.30
N ARG A 93 12.77 -13.94 3.53
CA ARG A 93 13.50 -14.99 4.26
C ARG A 93 13.08 -16.42 3.88
N ASP A 94 11.96 -16.55 3.19
CA ASP A 94 11.44 -17.81 2.69
C ASP A 94 11.55 -17.82 1.15
N PRO A 95 12.27 -18.76 0.52
CA PRO A 95 12.50 -18.74 -0.93
C PRO A 95 11.21 -18.75 -1.76
N VAL A 96 10.17 -19.48 -1.31
CA VAL A 96 8.89 -19.55 -1.99
C VAL A 96 8.15 -18.22 -1.89
N CYS A 97 8.11 -17.62 -0.70
CA CYS A 97 7.49 -16.31 -0.49
C CYS A 97 8.25 -15.21 -1.22
N ALA A 98 9.58 -15.28 -1.28
CA ALA A 98 10.41 -14.31 -1.99
C ALA A 98 10.16 -14.35 -3.51
N GLU A 99 9.98 -15.55 -4.07
CA GLU A 99 9.60 -15.70 -5.48
C GLU A 99 8.21 -15.13 -5.74
N ARG A 100 7.22 -15.46 -4.90
CA ARG A 100 5.87 -14.91 -5.01
C ARG A 100 5.85 -13.39 -4.89
N LEU A 101 6.67 -12.83 -3.99
CA LEU A 101 6.80 -11.38 -3.82
C LEU A 101 7.34 -10.70 -5.09
N ARG A 102 8.30 -11.33 -5.79
CA ARG A 102 8.83 -10.86 -7.08
C ARG A 102 7.81 -10.92 -8.21
N ASN A 103 6.83 -11.80 -8.09
CA ASN A 103 5.77 -12.01 -9.09
C ASN A 103 4.51 -11.18 -8.84
N VAL A 104 4.46 -10.36 -7.78
CA VAL A 104 3.39 -9.38 -7.58
C VAL A 104 3.59 -8.22 -8.55
N ARG A 105 2.69 -7.98 -9.49
CA ARG A 105 2.83 -6.90 -10.49
C ARG A 105 3.03 -5.51 -9.86
N HIS A 106 2.21 -5.18 -8.86
CA HIS A 106 2.32 -3.93 -8.09
C HIS A 106 2.38 -4.23 -6.59
N LEU A 107 3.56 -4.12 -6.02
CA LEU A 107 3.78 -4.26 -4.58
C LEU A 107 3.76 -2.89 -3.92
N LEU A 108 2.82 -2.66 -3.01
CA LEU A 108 2.69 -1.43 -2.23
C LEU A 108 3.09 -1.68 -0.77
N LEU A 109 4.12 -1.01 -0.31
CA LEU A 109 4.57 -1.09 1.08
C LEU A 109 4.08 0.12 1.87
N GLY A 110 3.42 -0.14 3.00
CA GLY A 110 2.84 0.91 3.84
C GLY A 110 2.79 0.55 5.31
N GLY A 111 2.47 1.55 6.16
CA GLY A 111 2.42 1.36 7.61
C GLY A 111 3.78 1.38 8.31
N GLY A 112 4.85 1.71 7.59
CA GLY A 112 6.21 1.85 8.11
C GLY A 112 7.18 2.31 7.03
N ALA A 113 8.37 2.74 7.43
CA ALA A 113 9.41 3.16 6.51
C ALA A 113 10.07 1.96 5.80
N VAL A 114 10.31 2.10 4.51
CA VAL A 114 11.15 1.17 3.73
C VAL A 114 12.57 1.74 3.70
N THR A 115 13.45 1.21 4.52
CA THR A 115 14.81 1.73 4.71
C THR A 115 15.84 0.60 4.72
N GLY A 116 17.11 0.97 4.55
CA GLY A 116 18.25 0.08 4.76
C GLY A 116 18.21 -1.22 3.95
N SER A 117 18.40 -2.33 4.63
CA SER A 117 18.51 -3.67 4.02
C SER A 117 17.28 -4.09 3.22
N LEU A 118 16.09 -3.67 3.63
CA LEU A 118 14.87 -3.99 2.86
C LEU A 118 14.84 -3.23 1.53
N ALA A 119 15.17 -1.94 1.51
CA ALA A 119 15.23 -1.18 0.28
C ALA A 119 16.28 -1.77 -0.69
N GLU A 120 17.45 -2.16 -0.18
CA GLU A 120 18.50 -2.80 -0.97
C GLU A 120 18.06 -4.13 -1.56
N ALA A 121 17.41 -5.00 -0.74
CA ALA A 121 16.91 -6.28 -1.22
C ALA A 121 15.82 -6.16 -2.29
N LEU A 122 15.05 -5.07 -2.27
CA LEU A 122 13.99 -4.81 -3.25
C LEU A 122 14.49 -4.07 -4.50
N ARG A 123 15.67 -3.49 -4.48
CA ARG A 123 16.20 -2.62 -5.55
C ARG A 123 16.15 -3.27 -6.94
N ASN A 124 16.51 -4.54 -7.03
CA ASN A 124 16.59 -5.29 -8.27
C ASN A 124 15.36 -6.16 -8.54
N PHE A 125 14.25 -5.88 -7.90
CA PHE A 125 13.01 -6.62 -8.16
C PHE A 125 12.50 -6.30 -9.57
N PRO A 126 11.99 -7.31 -10.32
CA PRO A 126 11.50 -7.11 -11.68
C PRO A 126 10.16 -6.38 -11.73
N ASN A 127 9.38 -6.47 -10.66
CA ASN A 127 8.06 -5.88 -10.54
C ASN A 127 8.11 -4.43 -10.01
N ALA A 128 6.96 -3.76 -10.03
CA ALA A 128 6.84 -2.40 -9.52
C ALA A 128 6.68 -2.40 -7.98
N VAL A 129 7.68 -1.88 -7.27
CA VAL A 129 7.65 -1.74 -5.81
C VAL A 129 7.49 -0.27 -5.42
N TRP A 130 6.49 0.01 -4.61
CA TRP A 130 6.12 1.34 -4.14
C TRP A 130 6.17 1.41 -2.61
N SER A 131 6.68 2.50 -2.08
CA SER A 131 6.50 2.89 -0.68
C SER A 131 5.44 3.98 -0.59
N SER A 132 4.54 3.87 0.38
CA SER A 132 3.41 4.79 0.53
C SER A 132 3.57 5.70 1.75
N TYR A 133 3.24 6.97 1.59
CA TYR A 133 3.02 7.90 2.69
C TYR A 133 1.51 8.00 2.94
N ALA A 134 1.09 7.55 4.12
CA ALA A 134 -0.32 7.40 4.49
C ALA A 134 -0.53 7.61 5.98
N MET A 135 -1.72 8.06 6.34
CA MET A 135 -2.20 8.10 7.72
C MET A 135 -3.70 7.79 7.75
N THR A 136 -4.24 7.51 8.94
CA THR A 136 -5.67 7.20 9.07
C THR A 136 -6.54 8.39 8.67
N GLU A 137 -6.07 9.59 8.97
CA GLU A 137 -6.72 10.87 8.70
C GLU A 137 -6.89 11.15 7.19
N THR A 138 -6.00 10.60 6.38
CA THR A 138 -6.08 10.68 4.91
C THR A 138 -6.72 9.46 4.27
N LEU A 139 -7.27 8.54 5.05
CA LEU A 139 -7.94 7.27 4.68
C LEU A 139 -7.03 6.26 4.00
N SER A 140 -6.06 6.71 3.23
CA SER A 140 -5.13 5.91 2.46
C SER A 140 -3.86 6.73 2.20
N HIS A 141 -3.01 6.23 1.32
CA HIS A 141 -1.82 6.95 0.90
C HIS A 141 -2.19 8.18 0.07
N ILE A 142 -1.46 9.25 0.32
CA ILE A 142 -1.56 10.52 -0.39
C ILE A 142 -0.35 10.78 -1.28
N ALA A 143 0.73 10.05 -1.07
CA ALA A 143 1.94 10.13 -1.88
C ALA A 143 2.60 8.75 -1.98
N LEU A 144 3.27 8.53 -3.09
CA LEU A 144 4.02 7.29 -3.37
C LEU A 144 5.44 7.64 -3.79
N ARG A 145 6.39 6.76 -3.45
CA ARG A 145 7.73 6.77 -4.05
C ARG A 145 8.05 5.42 -4.66
N LYS A 146 8.76 5.43 -5.77
CA LYS A 146 9.28 4.21 -6.38
C LYS A 146 10.48 3.72 -5.59
N VAL A 147 10.47 2.44 -5.20
CA VAL A 147 11.55 1.84 -4.40
C VAL A 147 12.64 1.23 -5.27
N ASN A 148 12.28 0.77 -6.48
CA ASN A 148 13.14 -0.01 -7.36
C ASN A 148 13.11 0.46 -8.81
N GLY A 149 14.04 -0.07 -9.63
CA GLY A 149 14.18 0.26 -11.05
C GLY A 149 14.89 1.61 -11.27
N GLN A 150 14.88 2.08 -12.53
CA GLN A 150 15.58 3.32 -12.93
C GLN A 150 14.96 4.58 -12.31
N ASP A 151 13.64 4.53 -12.01
CA ASP A 151 12.89 5.63 -11.42
C ASP A 151 12.87 5.58 -9.88
N ALA A 152 13.73 4.76 -9.26
CA ALA A 152 13.82 4.69 -7.81
C ALA A 152 14.23 6.05 -7.21
N THR A 153 13.52 6.46 -6.15
CA THR A 153 13.73 7.77 -5.52
C THR A 153 13.49 7.69 -4.02
N ASP A 154 14.11 8.60 -3.27
CA ASP A 154 13.85 8.77 -1.85
C ASP A 154 12.72 9.77 -1.58
N TRP A 155 12.26 10.46 -2.60
CA TRP A 155 11.22 11.46 -2.49
C TRP A 155 9.83 10.89 -2.79
N TYR A 156 8.86 11.25 -1.95
CA TYR A 156 7.47 10.93 -2.19
C TYR A 156 6.83 11.96 -3.13
N THR A 157 6.16 11.47 -4.15
CA THR A 157 5.37 12.30 -5.07
C THR A 157 3.91 12.23 -4.67
N PRO A 158 3.22 13.36 -4.45
CA PRO A 158 1.80 13.39 -4.19
C PRO A 158 0.99 12.69 -5.28
N MET A 159 -0.08 12.01 -4.88
CA MET A 159 -1.01 11.38 -5.83
C MET A 159 -1.72 12.45 -6.66
N PRO A 160 -2.18 12.14 -7.89
CA PRO A 160 -2.93 13.08 -8.70
C PRO A 160 -4.10 13.71 -7.94
N GLY A 161 -4.20 15.05 -7.97
CA GLY A 161 -5.21 15.81 -7.24
C GLY A 161 -4.97 15.99 -5.75
N VAL A 162 -3.83 15.56 -5.22
CA VAL A 162 -3.39 15.85 -3.85
C VAL A 162 -2.39 17.00 -3.90
N SER A 163 -2.59 18.03 -3.08
CA SER A 163 -1.59 19.07 -2.85
C SER A 163 -1.03 18.98 -1.44
N VAL A 164 0.23 19.34 -1.31
CA VAL A 164 0.96 19.32 -0.03
C VAL A 164 1.78 20.60 0.07
N HIS A 165 1.63 21.33 1.16
CA HIS A 165 2.39 22.55 1.41
C HIS A 165 2.69 22.73 2.92
N LEU A 166 3.55 23.65 3.24
CA LEU A 166 3.80 24.03 4.63
C LEU A 166 2.91 25.20 5.02
N SER A 167 2.32 25.15 6.22
CA SER A 167 1.66 26.29 6.83
C SER A 167 2.69 27.34 7.27
N GLU A 168 2.24 28.54 7.63
CA GLU A 168 3.08 29.59 8.21
C GLU A 168 3.84 29.13 9.46
N LYS A 169 3.32 28.13 10.18
CA LYS A 169 3.94 27.51 11.36
C LYS A 169 4.88 26.34 11.01
N GLY A 170 5.15 26.08 9.75
CA GLY A 170 6.01 24.99 9.30
C GLY A 170 5.39 23.59 9.45
N THR A 171 4.08 23.47 9.66
CA THR A 171 3.38 22.19 9.70
C THR A 171 2.94 21.78 8.29
N LEU A 172 2.96 20.48 8.03
CA LEU A 172 2.51 19.92 6.75
C LEU A 172 0.98 20.03 6.65
N VAL A 173 0.51 20.69 5.59
CA VAL A 173 -0.90 20.76 5.21
C VAL A 173 -1.12 19.88 4.00
N ILE A 174 -2.16 19.06 4.05
CA ILE A 174 -2.50 18.10 3.00
C ILE A 174 -3.93 18.35 2.56
N ASP A 175 -4.09 18.70 1.30
CA ASP A 175 -5.40 18.81 0.63
C ASP A 175 -5.60 17.59 -0.26
N ALA A 176 -6.49 16.69 0.19
CA ALA A 176 -6.82 15.47 -0.52
C ALA A 176 -8.35 15.39 -0.71
N PRO A 177 -8.86 15.47 -1.94
CA PRO A 177 -10.28 15.44 -2.26
C PRO A 177 -10.92 14.06 -2.04
#